data_2064fe2074b2bca47a6ff7c22d051103
#
_entry.id   2064fe2074b2bca47a6ff7c22d051103
#
_cell.length_a   1.000
_cell.length_b   1.000
_cell.length_c   1.000
_cell.angle_alpha   90.00
_cell.angle_beta   90.00
_cell.angle_gamma   90.00
#
_symmetry.space_group_name_H-M   'P 1'
#
loop_
_entity.id
_entity.type
_entity.pdbx_description
1 polymer ?
#
loop_
_entity_poly.entity_id
_entity_poly.type
_entity_poly.pdbx_seq_one_letter_code
_entity_poly.pdbx_strand_id
1 'polypeptide(L)'
;MGVIIKTRDLPAFERSGMARPVLYCRPDKALEEQAVPINIEMAKKLSAVKPNRRTMRMEQCFQQVLSGLPDDAVICDFDVMFNPEYAVDVLKIMCSAAKVKPFRALWPGKYEDGRLIYAEEAYRDYKVFEISKYDVTIVV
;
A
#
# COMPACT_ATOMS: atom_id res chain seq x y z
N MET A 1 -1.71 10.40 -11.83
CA MET A 1 -2.81 11.08 -11.11
C MET A 1 -3.70 10.05 -10.43
N GLY A 2 -4.02 10.28 -9.15
CA GLY A 2 -4.83 9.34 -8.39
C GLY A 2 -6.30 9.37 -8.77
N VAL A 3 -6.95 8.22 -8.74
CA VAL A 3 -8.37 8.06 -9.05
C VAL A 3 -9.09 7.53 -7.81
N ILE A 4 -10.24 8.13 -7.48
CA ILE A 4 -11.05 7.74 -6.33
C ILE A 4 -12.34 7.12 -6.85
N ILE A 5 -12.64 5.89 -6.39
CA ILE A 5 -13.80 5.11 -6.81
C ILE A 5 -14.64 4.77 -5.59
N LYS A 6 -15.94 4.96 -5.67
CA LYS A 6 -16.84 4.52 -4.60
C LYS A 6 -17.05 3.01 -4.72
N THR A 7 -17.16 2.33 -3.58
CA THR A 7 -17.34 0.87 -3.55
C THR A 7 -18.50 0.41 -4.42
N ARG A 8 -19.60 1.16 -4.45
CA ARG A 8 -20.79 0.82 -5.26
C ARG A 8 -20.50 0.81 -6.77
N ASP A 9 -19.49 1.56 -7.23
CA ASP A 9 -19.14 1.68 -8.64
C ASP A 9 -18.03 0.71 -9.05
N LEU A 10 -17.48 -0.04 -8.09
CA LEU A 10 -16.33 -0.93 -8.30
C LEU A 10 -16.55 -1.95 -9.44
N PRO A 11 -17.71 -2.64 -9.56
CA PRO A 11 -17.88 -3.61 -10.64
C PRO A 11 -17.70 -3.04 -12.04
N ALA A 12 -18.13 -1.80 -12.25
CA ALA A 12 -17.96 -1.14 -13.56
C ALA A 12 -16.48 -0.87 -13.86
N PHE A 13 -15.72 -0.43 -12.87
CA PHE A 13 -14.29 -0.15 -13.01
C PHE A 13 -13.47 -1.44 -13.15
N GLU A 14 -13.84 -2.51 -12.48
CA GLU A 14 -13.17 -3.81 -12.62
C GLU A 14 -13.26 -4.34 -14.03
N ARG A 15 -14.39 -4.12 -14.72
CA ARG A 15 -14.57 -4.53 -16.10
C ARG A 15 -13.73 -3.71 -17.09
N SER A 16 -13.54 -2.42 -16.82
CA SER A 16 -12.77 -1.53 -17.70
C SER A 16 -11.28 -1.49 -17.37
N GLY A 17 -10.87 -2.10 -16.25
CA GLY A 17 -9.52 -2.05 -15.76
C GLY A 17 -9.27 -0.86 -14.84
N MET A 18 -8.33 -1.03 -13.94
CA MET A 18 -7.94 0.02 -12.97
C MET A 18 -6.43 0.08 -12.88
N ALA A 19 -5.90 1.30 -12.72
CA ALA A 19 -4.47 1.48 -12.46
C ALA A 19 -4.09 0.83 -11.12
N ARG A 20 -2.93 0.18 -11.10
CA ARG A 20 -2.38 -0.42 -9.88
C ARG A 20 -1.36 0.52 -9.23
N PRO A 21 -1.21 0.49 -7.89
CA PRO A 21 -1.96 -0.38 -6.96
C PRO A 21 -3.40 0.11 -6.74
N VAL A 22 -4.28 -0.81 -6.37
CA VAL A 22 -5.64 -0.49 -5.91
C VAL A 22 -5.65 -0.61 -4.40
N LEU A 23 -6.05 0.45 -3.71
CA LEU A 23 -6.10 0.49 -2.25
C LEU A 23 -7.57 0.56 -1.79
N TYR A 24 -7.97 -0.40 -0.97
CA TYR A 24 -9.33 -0.48 -0.44
C TYR A 24 -9.38 0.10 0.96
N CYS A 25 -10.14 1.19 1.13
CA CYS A 25 -10.31 1.84 2.44
C CYS A 25 -11.42 1.21 3.28
N ARG A 26 -12.37 0.52 2.62
CA ARG A 26 -13.46 -0.20 3.27
C ARG A 26 -13.60 -1.58 2.64
N PRO A 27 -12.67 -2.49 2.91
CA PRO A 27 -12.70 -3.82 2.31
C PRO A 27 -13.89 -4.62 2.82
N ASP A 28 -14.47 -5.45 1.95
CA ASP A 28 -15.46 -6.41 2.36
C ASP A 28 -14.79 -7.66 2.95
N LYS A 29 -15.61 -8.59 3.45
CA LYS A 29 -15.10 -9.80 4.08
C LYS A 29 -14.31 -10.67 3.10
N ALA A 30 -14.74 -10.75 1.83
CA ALA A 30 -14.06 -11.54 0.82
C ALA A 30 -12.64 -11.01 0.56
N LEU A 31 -12.47 -9.69 0.48
CA LEU A 31 -11.15 -9.07 0.33
C LEU A 31 -10.28 -9.33 1.56
N GLU A 32 -10.83 -9.19 2.75
CA GLU A 32 -10.09 -9.45 3.99
C GLU A 32 -9.61 -10.90 4.08
N GLU A 33 -10.44 -11.85 3.66
CA GLU A 33 -10.10 -13.27 3.69
C GLU A 33 -9.00 -13.64 2.71
N GLN A 34 -8.92 -12.99 1.55
CA GLN A 34 -7.88 -13.28 0.56
C GLN A 34 -6.60 -12.48 0.80
N ALA A 35 -6.62 -11.46 1.67
CA ALA A 35 -5.48 -10.60 1.89
C ALA A 35 -4.32 -11.33 2.56
N VAL A 36 -3.11 -11.08 2.06
CA VAL A 36 -1.88 -11.70 2.57
C VAL A 36 -1.16 -10.69 3.45
N PRO A 37 -0.99 -10.98 4.75
CA PRO A 37 -0.22 -10.08 5.64
C PRO A 37 1.27 -10.17 5.31
N ILE A 38 1.95 -9.03 5.22
CA ILE A 38 3.35 -9.00 4.81
C ILE A 38 4.32 -8.41 5.84
N ASN A 39 3.85 -7.98 7.01
CA ASN A 39 4.73 -7.37 8.02
C ASN A 39 5.91 -8.28 8.41
N ILE A 40 5.66 -9.56 8.62
CA ILE A 40 6.71 -10.50 9.05
C ILE A 40 7.76 -10.66 7.95
N GLU A 41 7.32 -10.87 6.71
CA GLU A 41 8.24 -11.03 5.58
C GLU A 41 9.03 -9.74 5.31
N MET A 42 8.38 -8.58 5.41
CA MET A 42 9.06 -7.29 5.29
C MET A 42 10.11 -7.12 6.40
N ALA A 43 9.75 -7.42 7.64
CA ALA A 43 10.67 -7.33 8.76
C ALA A 43 11.89 -8.22 8.57
N LYS A 44 11.71 -9.44 8.08
CA LYS A 44 12.81 -10.36 7.77
C LYS A 44 13.75 -9.78 6.71
N LYS A 45 13.18 -9.24 5.62
CA LYS A 45 13.98 -8.62 4.55
C LYS A 45 14.77 -7.43 5.05
N LEU A 46 14.11 -6.55 5.81
CA LEU A 46 14.76 -5.35 6.37
C LEU A 46 15.84 -5.72 7.38
N SER A 47 15.63 -6.76 8.20
CA SER A 47 16.61 -7.22 9.19
C SER A 47 17.90 -7.74 8.53
N ALA A 48 17.82 -8.24 7.30
CA ALA A 48 18.98 -8.70 6.55
C ALA A 48 19.80 -7.55 5.95
N VAL A 49 19.26 -6.33 5.99
CA VAL A 49 19.92 -5.11 5.48
C VAL A 49 20.51 -4.33 6.65
N LYS A 50 21.71 -3.79 6.47
CA LYS A 50 22.35 -2.94 7.51
C LYS A 50 21.42 -1.77 7.86
N PRO A 51 21.28 -1.42 9.16
CA PRO A 51 20.35 -0.37 9.60
C PRO A 51 20.45 0.95 8.82
N ASN A 52 21.64 1.40 8.50
CA ASN A 52 21.86 2.65 7.80
C ASN A 52 21.51 2.59 6.30
N ARG A 53 21.12 1.43 5.78
CA ARG A 53 20.76 1.25 4.37
C ARG A 53 19.29 0.87 4.17
N ARG A 54 18.54 0.68 5.25
CA ARG A 54 17.15 0.20 5.17
C ARG A 54 16.23 1.17 4.44
N THR A 55 16.42 2.46 4.63
CA THR A 55 15.63 3.48 3.91
C THR A 55 15.81 3.33 2.39
N MET A 56 17.05 3.25 1.92
CA MET A 56 17.36 3.09 0.49
C MET A 56 16.89 1.77 -0.08
N ARG A 57 16.83 0.73 0.74
CA ARG A 57 16.48 -0.63 0.31
C ARG A 57 15.01 -0.99 0.49
N MET A 58 14.20 -0.07 1.03
CA MET A 58 12.81 -0.35 1.34
C MET A 58 12.02 -0.84 0.11
N GLU A 59 12.13 -0.14 -1.01
CA GLU A 59 11.41 -0.53 -2.22
C GLU A 59 11.87 -1.90 -2.73
N GLN A 60 13.17 -2.17 -2.69
CA GLN A 60 13.71 -3.47 -3.11
C GLN A 60 13.18 -4.59 -2.24
N CYS A 61 13.15 -4.39 -0.92
CA CYS A 61 12.58 -5.37 0.01
C CYS A 61 11.10 -5.62 -0.28
N PHE A 62 10.34 -4.55 -0.53
CA PHE A 62 8.93 -4.66 -0.87
C PHE A 62 8.71 -5.42 -2.18
N GLN A 63 9.50 -5.12 -3.21
CA GLN A 63 9.44 -5.85 -4.49
C GLN A 63 9.76 -7.33 -4.30
N GLN A 64 10.73 -7.67 -3.46
CA GLN A 64 11.07 -9.05 -3.17
C GLN A 64 9.91 -9.80 -2.50
N VAL A 65 9.21 -9.16 -1.57
CA VAL A 65 8.04 -9.76 -0.94
C VAL A 65 6.93 -9.98 -1.97
N LEU A 66 6.66 -8.98 -2.82
CA LEU A 66 5.65 -9.11 -3.87
C LEU A 66 5.98 -10.23 -4.86
N SER A 67 7.26 -10.44 -5.16
CA SER A 67 7.69 -11.45 -6.13
C SER A 67 7.32 -12.87 -5.68
N GLY A 68 7.15 -13.10 -4.39
CA GLY A 68 6.72 -14.39 -3.84
C GLY A 68 5.22 -14.58 -3.81
N LEU A 69 4.44 -13.61 -4.25
CA LEU A 69 2.98 -13.65 -4.21
C LEU A 69 2.39 -13.85 -5.62
N PRO A 70 1.13 -14.33 -5.70
CA PRO A 70 0.44 -14.41 -6.99
C PRO A 70 0.31 -13.04 -7.65
N ASP A 71 0.09 -13.03 -8.97
CA ASP A 71 -0.18 -11.79 -9.69
C ASP A 71 -1.45 -11.13 -9.16
N ASP A 72 -1.41 -9.80 -9.04
CA ASP A 72 -2.52 -8.98 -8.55
C ASP A 72 -3.02 -9.41 -7.16
N ALA A 73 -2.11 -9.89 -6.31
CA ALA A 73 -2.44 -10.30 -4.93
C ALA A 73 -2.95 -9.11 -4.11
N VAL A 74 -3.81 -9.40 -3.13
CA VAL A 74 -4.24 -8.41 -2.13
C VAL A 74 -3.33 -8.56 -0.91
N ILE A 75 -2.65 -7.49 -0.53
CA ILE A 75 -1.77 -7.48 0.65
C ILE A 75 -2.40 -6.68 1.79
N CYS A 76 -2.01 -7.01 3.01
CA CYS A 76 -2.39 -6.26 4.22
C CYS A 76 -1.23 -6.28 5.22
N ASP A 77 -1.41 -5.61 6.35
CA ASP A 77 -0.43 -5.60 7.43
C ASP A 77 0.97 -5.27 6.94
N PHE A 78 1.13 -4.06 6.40
CA PHE A 78 2.43 -3.55 5.97
C PHE A 78 2.87 -2.34 6.79
N ASP A 79 2.41 -2.27 8.05
CA ASP A 79 2.67 -1.14 8.96
C ASP A 79 4.15 -0.93 9.25
N VAL A 80 4.97 -1.97 9.12
CA VAL A 80 6.42 -1.86 9.31
C VAL A 80 7.05 -0.81 8.39
N MET A 81 6.47 -0.60 7.20
CA MET A 81 6.97 0.39 6.25
C MET A 81 6.75 1.83 6.72
N PHE A 82 5.81 2.05 7.64
CA PHE A 82 5.50 3.37 8.20
C PHE A 82 6.35 3.72 9.42
N ASN A 83 7.30 2.87 9.82
CA ASN A 83 8.18 3.17 10.94
C ASN A 83 8.89 4.50 10.68
N PRO A 84 8.76 5.51 11.57
CA PRO A 84 9.36 6.83 11.37
C PRO A 84 10.88 6.81 11.15
N GLU A 85 11.57 5.80 11.66
CA GLU A 85 13.01 5.66 11.49
C GLU A 85 13.42 5.48 10.03
N TYR A 86 12.54 4.93 9.19
CA TYR A 86 12.85 4.72 7.78
C TYR A 86 12.65 5.96 6.93
N ALA A 87 11.81 6.90 7.36
CA ALA A 87 11.58 8.18 6.70
C ALA A 87 11.30 8.05 5.18
N VAL A 88 10.49 7.06 4.79
CA VAL A 88 10.14 6.80 3.40
C VAL A 88 8.74 7.28 3.07
N ASP A 89 8.49 7.61 1.79
CA ASP A 89 7.14 7.81 1.28
C ASP A 89 6.58 6.45 0.87
N VAL A 90 5.80 5.83 1.75
CA VAL A 90 5.28 4.47 1.54
C VAL A 90 4.42 4.39 0.28
N LEU A 91 3.56 5.37 0.05
CA LEU A 91 2.66 5.35 -1.11
C LEU A 91 3.44 5.46 -2.42
N LYS A 92 4.50 6.26 -2.46
CA LYS A 92 5.38 6.35 -3.62
C LYS A 92 6.07 5.02 -3.91
N ILE A 93 6.54 4.33 -2.86
CA ILE A 93 7.14 3.01 -2.99
C ILE A 93 6.12 2.01 -3.54
N MET A 94 4.90 2.01 -3.03
CA MET A 94 3.84 1.13 -3.50
C MET A 94 3.51 1.37 -4.97
N CYS A 95 3.39 2.62 -5.38
CA CYS A 95 3.13 2.98 -6.77
C CYS A 95 4.25 2.53 -7.70
N SER A 96 5.49 2.74 -7.30
CA SER A 96 6.67 2.33 -8.07
C SER A 96 6.74 0.81 -8.21
N ALA A 97 6.55 0.09 -7.11
CA ALA A 97 6.58 -1.38 -7.11
C ALA A 97 5.45 -1.99 -7.96
N ALA A 98 4.28 -1.36 -7.98
CA ALA A 98 3.15 -1.85 -8.77
C ALA A 98 3.40 -1.78 -10.28
N LYS A 99 4.33 -0.94 -10.74
CA LYS A 99 4.73 -0.90 -12.15
C LYS A 99 5.54 -2.12 -12.56
N VAL A 100 6.23 -2.73 -11.61
CA VAL A 100 6.99 -3.97 -11.83
C VAL A 100 6.08 -5.19 -11.67
N LYS A 101 5.31 -5.23 -10.59
CA LYS A 101 4.35 -6.31 -10.34
C LYS A 101 3.07 -5.73 -9.74
N PRO A 102 1.98 -5.67 -10.51
CA PRO A 102 0.70 -5.11 -10.04
C PRO A 102 0.17 -5.86 -8.81
N PHE A 103 -0.40 -5.11 -7.88
CA PHE A 103 -0.99 -5.66 -6.66
C PHE A 103 -2.12 -4.77 -6.17
N ARG A 104 -2.84 -5.29 -5.18
CA ARG A 104 -3.91 -4.57 -4.47
C ARG A 104 -3.61 -4.61 -2.98
N ALA A 105 -4.14 -3.69 -2.21
CA ALA A 105 -3.85 -3.62 -0.79
C ALA A 105 -5.04 -3.12 0.02
N LEU A 106 -5.12 -3.57 1.28
CA LEU A 106 -6.06 -3.03 2.25
C LEU A 106 -5.37 -1.87 2.96
N TRP A 107 -5.89 -0.66 2.81
CA TRP A 107 -5.29 0.52 3.43
C TRP A 107 -5.46 0.48 4.95
N PRO A 108 -4.38 0.58 5.74
CA PRO A 108 -4.43 0.45 7.20
C PRO A 108 -4.86 1.70 7.94
N GLY A 109 -5.25 2.76 7.24
CA GLY A 109 -5.71 4.01 7.83
C GLY A 109 -7.08 4.38 7.33
N LYS A 110 -7.27 5.66 7.02
CA LYS A 110 -8.55 6.17 6.54
C LYS A 110 -8.40 7.05 5.30
N TYR A 111 -9.52 7.30 4.65
CA TYR A 111 -9.65 8.26 3.55
C TYR A 111 -10.46 9.47 4.03
N GLU A 112 -10.01 10.68 3.70
CA GLU A 112 -10.72 11.91 4.05
C GLU A 112 -10.37 13.01 3.05
N ASP A 113 -11.37 13.54 2.36
CA ASP A 113 -11.24 14.72 1.47
C ASP A 113 -10.06 14.63 0.48
N GLY A 114 -9.98 13.55 -0.25
CA GLY A 114 -8.93 13.36 -1.27
C GLY A 114 -7.56 13.00 -0.71
N ARG A 115 -7.49 12.61 0.56
CA ARG A 115 -6.25 12.24 1.24
C ARG A 115 -6.36 10.87 1.88
N LEU A 116 -5.27 10.11 1.81
CA LEU A 116 -5.10 8.92 2.62
C LEU A 116 -4.37 9.32 3.90
N ILE A 117 -4.85 8.81 5.02
CA ILE A 117 -4.29 9.12 6.33
C ILE A 117 -3.87 7.82 7.01
N TYR A 118 -2.65 7.80 7.52
CA TYR A 118 -2.13 6.69 8.31
C TYR A 118 -1.89 7.17 9.73
N ALA A 119 -2.36 6.38 10.71
CA ALA A 119 -2.28 6.67 12.14
C ALA A 119 -3.05 7.94 12.52
N GLU A 120 -2.83 8.45 13.73
CA GLU A 120 -3.49 9.64 14.24
C GLU A 120 -2.48 10.76 14.45
N GLU A 121 -2.95 11.99 14.33
CA GLU A 121 -2.13 13.20 14.35
C GLU A 121 -1.16 13.29 15.54
N ALA A 122 -1.53 12.73 16.68
CA ALA A 122 -0.70 12.75 17.87
C ALA A 122 0.49 11.78 17.85
N TYR A 123 0.53 10.86 16.89
CA TYR A 123 1.56 9.81 16.84
C TYR A 123 2.69 10.16 15.88
N ARG A 124 3.89 9.65 16.17
CA ARG A 124 5.10 9.89 15.35
C ARG A 124 4.99 9.31 13.93
N ASP A 125 4.24 8.25 13.77
CA ASP A 125 4.04 7.58 12.47
C ASP A 125 2.89 8.16 11.65
N TYR A 126 2.27 9.24 12.11
CA TYR A 126 1.21 9.93 11.38
C TYR A 126 1.69 10.40 10.02
N LYS A 127 0.94 10.04 8.98
CA LYS A 127 1.24 10.41 7.59
C LYS A 127 -0.05 10.80 6.87
N VAL A 128 0.07 11.79 5.97
CA VAL A 128 -1.01 12.21 5.09
C VAL A 128 -0.50 12.20 3.66
N PHE A 129 -1.26 11.59 2.76
CA PHE A 129 -0.91 11.48 1.36
C PHE A 129 -1.99 12.12 0.49
N GLU A 130 -1.61 13.14 -0.28
CA GLU A 130 -2.52 13.75 -1.27
C GLU A 130 -2.67 12.79 -2.45
N ILE A 131 -3.85 12.21 -2.64
CA ILE A 131 -4.08 11.17 -3.66
C ILE A 131 -3.76 11.68 -5.06
N SER A 132 -4.05 12.95 -5.35
CA SER A 132 -3.80 13.52 -6.67
C SER A 132 -2.33 13.51 -7.10
N LYS A 133 -1.41 13.33 -6.16
CA LYS A 133 0.05 13.30 -6.43
C LYS A 133 0.58 11.92 -6.74
N TYR A 134 -0.25 10.89 -6.69
CA TYR A 134 0.18 9.50 -6.85
C TYR A 134 -0.62 8.81 -7.95
N ASP A 135 0.03 7.87 -8.63
CA ASP A 135 -0.59 7.08 -9.67
C ASP A 135 -1.22 5.81 -9.05
N VAL A 136 -2.38 5.98 -8.45
CA VAL A 136 -3.02 4.98 -7.60
C VAL A 136 -4.55 5.01 -7.79
N THR A 137 -5.21 3.88 -7.57
CA THR A 137 -6.67 3.79 -7.51
C THR A 137 -7.10 3.55 -6.05
N ILE A 138 -7.96 4.41 -5.54
CA ILE A 138 -8.47 4.33 -4.17
C ILE A 138 -9.95 3.97 -4.22
N VAL A 139 -10.34 2.93 -3.49
CA VAL A 139 -11.73 2.49 -3.38
C VAL A 139 -12.25 2.87 -1.99
N VAL A 140 -13.27 3.71 -1.96
CA VAL A 140 -13.84 4.24 -0.72
C VAL A 140 -15.29 3.83 -0.52
#